data_2630f300d9c986670b58b5ce551f8f03
#
_entry.id   2630f300d9c986670b58b5ce551f8f03
#
_cell.length_a   1.000
_cell.length_b   1.000
_cell.length_c   1.000
_cell.angle_alpha   90.00
_cell.angle_beta   90.00
_cell.angle_gamma   90.00
#
_symmetry.space_group_name_H-M   'P 1'
#
loop_
_entity.id
_entity.type
_entity.pdbx_description
1 polymer ?
#
loop_
_entity_poly.entity_id
_entity_poly.type
_entity_poly.pdbx_seq_one_letter_code
_entity_poly.pdbx_strand_id
1 'polypeptide(L)'
;MILPGETVGIVGGGQLARMSALAARAMGYRVVVADPDPDCPAAPVADRVVVGALNDPDALAPLADVASVITYEWENIDVRVLERLAEKRPVQPKVDVLRTCQNRIYEKQALERLGIPVAPWRPVLSAEEFPAALEAIGLPAVLKTATMGYDGKGQAVIRTPEEADAAIAALAGPPLVLERLVPFACELSVVVARSASGEAAPFPVAENIHEHNILAYSIVPARVDAAVQAAARDLAVRIAEGLGLVGLLGVEMFCLPDGRLLVNELAPRPHNSGHYTQDACATSQFEQHIRAVCGLPLGAVDLLSPVCMVNVMGEDFPLNVGAALADPHVKLHLYGKREARPHRKMGHMNVLAPTAEEAFARARAAKAAIAGRR
;
A
#
# COMPACT_ATOMS: atom_id res chain seq x y z
N MET A 1 -19.69 -2.04 -16.57
CA MET A 1 -20.09 -1.33 -15.33
C MET A 1 -20.82 -2.33 -14.46
N ILE A 2 -20.41 -2.47 -13.21
CA ILE A 2 -21.05 -3.30 -12.18
C ILE A 2 -21.87 -2.36 -11.31
N LEU A 3 -23.15 -2.62 -11.13
CA LEU A 3 -24.06 -1.68 -10.45
C LEU A 3 -24.26 -2.05 -8.97
N PRO A 4 -24.65 -1.10 -8.11
CA PRO A 4 -25.12 -1.38 -6.75
C PRO A 4 -26.18 -2.49 -6.74
N GLY A 5 -26.13 -3.36 -5.72
CA GLY A 5 -26.93 -4.62 -5.66
C GLY A 5 -26.17 -5.84 -6.16
N GLU A 6 -25.14 -5.67 -7.01
CA GLU A 6 -24.25 -6.75 -7.41
C GLU A 6 -23.18 -7.02 -6.34
N THR A 7 -22.36 -8.05 -6.55
CA THR A 7 -21.39 -8.54 -5.55
C THR A 7 -19.96 -8.23 -5.97
N VAL A 8 -19.22 -7.58 -5.09
CA VAL A 8 -17.76 -7.39 -5.18
C VAL A 8 -17.08 -8.51 -4.41
N GLY A 9 -16.22 -9.28 -5.07
CA GLY A 9 -15.34 -10.26 -4.45
C GLY A 9 -14.00 -9.64 -4.07
N ILE A 10 -13.48 -9.95 -2.87
CA ILE A 10 -12.16 -9.47 -2.43
C ILE A 10 -11.32 -10.66 -1.98
N VAL A 11 -10.15 -10.85 -2.59
CA VAL A 11 -9.16 -11.85 -2.17
C VAL A 11 -8.26 -11.25 -1.09
N GLY A 12 -8.23 -11.90 0.08
CA GLY A 12 -7.71 -11.37 1.34
C GLY A 12 -8.80 -10.73 2.17
N GLY A 13 -8.80 -11.00 3.48
CA GLY A 13 -9.81 -10.53 4.45
C GLY A 13 -9.25 -9.59 5.52
N GLY A 14 -8.10 -8.96 5.29
CA GLY A 14 -7.45 -8.07 6.25
C GLY A 14 -8.11 -6.69 6.35
N GLN A 15 -7.35 -5.73 6.87
CA GLN A 15 -7.87 -4.38 7.13
C GLN A 15 -8.24 -3.62 5.85
N LEU A 16 -7.50 -3.81 4.75
CA LEU A 16 -7.80 -3.11 3.51
C LEU A 16 -9.09 -3.65 2.89
N ALA A 17 -9.29 -4.97 2.93
CA ALA A 17 -10.54 -5.61 2.54
C ALA A 17 -11.71 -5.12 3.41
N ARG A 18 -11.52 -5.04 4.75
CA ARG A 18 -12.54 -4.49 5.65
C ARG A 18 -12.97 -3.08 5.27
N MET A 19 -12.02 -2.17 5.04
CA MET A 19 -12.32 -0.79 4.70
C MET A 19 -12.92 -0.66 3.30
N SER A 20 -12.46 -1.46 2.34
CA SER A 20 -13.07 -1.55 0.99
C SER A 20 -14.48 -2.11 1.05
N ALA A 21 -14.73 -3.12 1.89
CA ALA A 21 -16.06 -3.69 2.09
C ALA A 21 -17.03 -2.67 2.69
N LEU A 22 -16.59 -1.88 3.68
CA LEU A 22 -17.39 -0.80 4.26
C LEU A 22 -17.78 0.24 3.20
N ALA A 23 -16.83 0.65 2.35
CA ALA A 23 -17.09 1.58 1.25
C ALA A 23 -18.07 0.97 0.22
N ALA A 24 -17.85 -0.28 -0.20
CA ALA A 24 -18.73 -0.97 -1.12
C ALA A 24 -20.17 -1.09 -0.58
N ARG A 25 -20.32 -1.46 0.69
CA ARG A 25 -21.64 -1.54 1.33
C ARG A 25 -22.34 -0.20 1.45
N ALA A 26 -21.60 0.88 1.76
CA ALA A 26 -22.15 2.25 1.77
C ALA A 26 -22.68 2.65 0.38
N MET A 27 -22.10 2.10 -0.70
CA MET A 27 -22.56 2.30 -2.07
C MET A 27 -23.66 1.30 -2.51
N GLY A 28 -24.10 0.39 -1.63
CA GLY A 28 -25.16 -0.59 -1.91
C GLY A 28 -24.71 -1.90 -2.57
N TYR A 29 -23.40 -2.19 -2.62
CA TYR A 29 -22.90 -3.49 -3.08
C TYR A 29 -22.98 -4.57 -2.01
N ARG A 30 -23.12 -5.82 -2.43
CA ARG A 30 -22.79 -6.99 -1.61
C ARG A 30 -21.30 -7.25 -1.68
N VAL A 31 -20.75 -7.81 -0.61
CA VAL A 31 -19.31 -8.11 -0.52
C VAL A 31 -19.09 -9.54 -0.05
N VAL A 32 -18.29 -10.28 -0.79
CA VAL A 32 -17.79 -11.60 -0.42
C VAL A 32 -16.28 -11.55 -0.36
N VAL A 33 -15.68 -11.95 0.77
CA VAL A 33 -14.23 -12.02 0.93
C VAL A 33 -13.74 -13.46 0.89
N ALA A 34 -12.51 -13.67 0.46
CA ALA A 34 -11.83 -14.96 0.51
C ALA A 34 -10.58 -14.86 1.39
N ASP A 35 -10.52 -15.66 2.46
CA ASP A 35 -9.42 -15.61 3.43
C ASP A 35 -9.27 -16.99 4.12
N PRO A 36 -8.07 -17.40 4.53
CA PRO A 36 -7.89 -18.63 5.31
C PRO A 36 -8.52 -18.56 6.72
N ASP A 37 -8.66 -17.36 7.31
CA ASP A 37 -9.31 -17.14 8.60
C ASP A 37 -10.79 -16.77 8.41
N PRO A 38 -11.76 -17.65 8.82
CA PRO A 38 -13.18 -17.33 8.73
C PRO A 38 -13.60 -16.12 9.56
N ASP A 39 -12.79 -15.75 10.55
CA ASP A 39 -13.00 -14.59 11.42
C ASP A 39 -12.02 -13.44 11.11
N CYS A 40 -11.59 -13.33 9.85
CA CYS A 40 -10.71 -12.27 9.40
C CYS A 40 -11.30 -10.85 9.67
N PRO A 41 -10.49 -9.79 9.68
CA PRO A 41 -10.96 -8.41 9.94
C PRO A 41 -12.13 -7.97 9.06
N ALA A 42 -12.24 -8.45 7.84
CA ALA A 42 -13.34 -8.13 6.93
C ALA A 42 -14.64 -8.96 7.18
N ALA A 43 -14.54 -10.12 7.84
CA ALA A 43 -15.68 -11.02 8.06
C ALA A 43 -16.92 -10.32 8.67
N PRO A 44 -16.80 -9.45 9.69
CA PRO A 44 -17.98 -8.80 10.29
C PRO A 44 -18.70 -7.81 9.37
N VAL A 45 -18.11 -7.42 8.24
CA VAL A 45 -18.64 -6.42 7.30
C VAL A 45 -18.86 -7.00 5.90
N ALA A 46 -18.52 -8.26 5.66
CA ALA A 46 -18.79 -9.01 4.45
C ALA A 46 -20.13 -9.76 4.58
N ASP A 47 -20.78 -10.06 3.46
CA ASP A 47 -21.99 -10.90 3.44
C ASP A 47 -21.62 -12.38 3.59
N ARG A 48 -20.40 -12.76 3.17
CA ARG A 48 -19.89 -14.14 3.26
C ARG A 48 -18.38 -14.15 3.22
N VAL A 49 -17.77 -15.15 3.87
CA VAL A 49 -16.36 -15.51 3.74
C VAL A 49 -16.26 -16.85 2.99
N VAL A 50 -15.47 -16.88 1.93
CA VAL A 50 -15.00 -18.10 1.27
C VAL A 50 -13.70 -18.47 1.97
N VAL A 51 -13.72 -19.56 2.74
CA VAL A 51 -12.55 -19.99 3.53
C VAL A 51 -11.64 -20.83 2.65
N GLY A 52 -10.39 -20.41 2.50
CA GLY A 52 -9.38 -21.10 1.71
C GLY A 52 -8.01 -20.41 1.76
N ALA A 53 -6.96 -21.16 1.53
CA ALA A 53 -5.61 -20.63 1.49
C ALA A 53 -5.40 -19.72 0.26
N LEU A 54 -4.66 -18.61 0.42
CA LEU A 54 -4.43 -17.63 -0.65
C LEU A 54 -3.46 -18.12 -1.75
N ASN A 55 -3.01 -19.36 -1.67
CA ASN A 55 -2.22 -20.06 -2.68
C ASN A 55 -2.92 -21.30 -3.25
N ASP A 56 -4.21 -21.48 -2.94
CA ASP A 56 -5.04 -22.60 -3.42
C ASP A 56 -6.13 -22.09 -4.38
N PRO A 57 -5.92 -22.20 -5.71
CA PRO A 57 -6.87 -21.73 -6.71
C PRO A 57 -8.26 -22.43 -6.64
N ASP A 58 -8.29 -23.70 -6.28
CA ASP A 58 -9.55 -24.45 -6.24
C ASP A 58 -10.35 -24.13 -4.98
N ALA A 59 -9.70 -23.93 -3.84
CA ALA A 59 -10.35 -23.50 -2.61
C ALA A 59 -11.03 -22.13 -2.75
N LEU A 60 -10.44 -21.22 -3.54
CA LEU A 60 -10.98 -19.88 -3.76
C LEU A 60 -11.89 -19.75 -5.00
N ALA A 61 -11.98 -20.78 -5.86
CA ALA A 61 -12.83 -20.76 -7.04
C ALA A 61 -14.32 -20.39 -6.76
N PRO A 62 -14.94 -20.77 -5.62
CA PRO A 62 -16.30 -20.39 -5.29
C PRO A 62 -16.55 -18.88 -5.19
N LEU A 63 -15.48 -18.05 -5.00
CA LEU A 63 -15.61 -16.61 -5.04
C LEU A 63 -16.09 -16.11 -6.41
N ALA A 64 -15.59 -16.70 -7.50
CA ALA A 64 -15.99 -16.33 -8.85
C ALA A 64 -17.43 -16.75 -9.22
N ASP A 65 -18.03 -17.70 -8.49
CA ASP A 65 -19.42 -18.11 -8.74
C ASP A 65 -20.42 -17.05 -8.25
N VAL A 66 -20.05 -16.25 -7.27
CA VAL A 66 -20.94 -15.27 -6.63
C VAL A 66 -20.56 -13.80 -6.92
N ALA A 67 -19.31 -13.51 -7.24
CA ALA A 67 -18.86 -12.15 -7.51
C ALA A 67 -19.13 -11.73 -8.96
N SER A 68 -19.46 -10.46 -9.17
CA SER A 68 -19.56 -9.83 -10.50
C SER A 68 -18.22 -9.23 -10.95
N VAL A 69 -17.40 -8.81 -9.98
CA VAL A 69 -16.01 -8.37 -10.17
C VAL A 69 -15.19 -8.82 -8.96
N ILE A 70 -13.92 -9.09 -9.17
CA ILE A 70 -13.01 -9.53 -8.12
C ILE A 70 -11.85 -8.53 -8.01
N THR A 71 -11.50 -8.19 -6.79
CA THR A 71 -10.31 -7.42 -6.44
C THR A 71 -9.53 -8.11 -5.32
N TYR A 72 -8.44 -7.53 -4.88
CA TYR A 72 -7.59 -8.09 -3.83
C TYR A 72 -7.05 -6.98 -2.92
N GLU A 73 -6.71 -7.38 -1.68
CA GLU A 73 -6.15 -6.45 -0.68
C GLU A 73 -4.67 -6.70 -0.36
N TRP A 74 -4.11 -7.81 -0.86
CA TRP A 74 -2.78 -8.29 -0.50
C TRP A 74 -1.96 -8.58 -1.75
N GLU A 75 -0.74 -8.06 -1.85
CA GLU A 75 0.10 -8.24 -3.02
C GLU A 75 0.80 -9.60 -3.09
N ASN A 76 0.96 -10.32 -1.98
CA ASN A 76 1.63 -11.62 -1.96
C ASN A 76 0.67 -12.81 -2.15
N ILE A 77 -0.41 -12.62 -2.90
CA ILE A 77 -1.30 -13.69 -3.35
C ILE A 77 -0.61 -14.46 -4.47
N ASP A 78 -0.76 -15.78 -4.49
CA ASP A 78 -0.32 -16.56 -5.64
C ASP A 78 -1.10 -16.13 -6.89
N VAL A 79 -0.38 -15.67 -7.92
CA VAL A 79 -1.00 -15.19 -9.16
C VAL A 79 -1.91 -16.24 -9.82
N ARG A 80 -1.62 -17.55 -9.64
CA ARG A 80 -2.44 -18.65 -10.16
C ARG A 80 -3.86 -18.62 -9.60
N VAL A 81 -4.05 -18.16 -8.37
CA VAL A 81 -5.37 -17.94 -7.77
C VAL A 81 -6.15 -16.91 -8.59
N LEU A 82 -5.54 -15.76 -8.85
CA LEU A 82 -6.20 -14.70 -9.61
C LEU A 82 -6.41 -15.08 -11.08
N GLU A 83 -5.48 -15.83 -11.69
CA GLU A 83 -5.64 -16.39 -13.04
C GLU A 83 -6.87 -17.29 -13.11
N ARG A 84 -7.01 -18.22 -12.14
CA ARG A 84 -8.17 -19.11 -12.05
C ARG A 84 -9.49 -18.37 -11.88
N LEU A 85 -9.50 -17.33 -11.07
CA LEU A 85 -10.69 -16.49 -10.86
C LEU A 85 -11.01 -15.68 -12.13
N ALA A 86 -9.97 -15.21 -12.84
CA ALA A 86 -10.10 -14.42 -14.06
C ALA A 86 -10.70 -15.20 -15.24
N GLU A 87 -10.66 -16.53 -15.23
CA GLU A 87 -11.33 -17.37 -16.21
C GLU A 87 -12.86 -17.16 -16.23
N LYS A 88 -13.43 -16.80 -15.06
CA LYS A 88 -14.88 -16.67 -14.90
C LYS A 88 -15.34 -15.22 -14.73
N ARG A 89 -14.56 -14.38 -14.06
CA ARG A 89 -14.94 -13.02 -13.65
C ARG A 89 -13.80 -12.01 -13.88
N PRO A 90 -14.12 -10.76 -14.20
CA PRO A 90 -13.11 -9.72 -14.24
C PRO A 90 -12.36 -9.61 -12.91
N VAL A 91 -11.03 -9.65 -12.95
CA VAL A 91 -10.15 -9.36 -11.81
C VAL A 91 -9.50 -8.00 -12.05
N GLN A 92 -9.62 -7.09 -11.08
CA GLN A 92 -9.07 -5.73 -11.14
C GLN A 92 -8.40 -5.34 -9.82
N PRO A 93 -7.18 -4.79 -9.84
CA PRO A 93 -6.29 -4.65 -10.98
C PRO A 93 -5.96 -5.99 -11.65
N LYS A 94 -5.62 -5.96 -12.96
CA LYS A 94 -5.32 -7.18 -13.72
C LYS A 94 -4.17 -7.96 -13.12
N VAL A 95 -4.18 -9.27 -13.32
CA VAL A 95 -3.17 -10.20 -12.80
C VAL A 95 -1.75 -9.79 -13.20
N ASP A 96 -1.54 -9.27 -14.42
CA ASP A 96 -0.21 -8.83 -14.88
C ASP A 96 0.31 -7.60 -14.12
N VAL A 97 -0.59 -6.73 -13.65
CA VAL A 97 -0.22 -5.59 -12.80
C VAL A 97 0.29 -6.11 -11.45
N LEU A 98 -0.45 -7.07 -10.85
CA LEU A 98 0.00 -7.71 -9.61
C LEU A 98 1.33 -8.43 -9.79
N ARG A 99 1.46 -9.24 -10.84
CA ARG A 99 2.72 -9.98 -11.15
C ARG A 99 3.92 -9.04 -11.28
N THR A 100 3.71 -7.87 -11.88
CA THR A 100 4.75 -6.84 -12.01
C THR A 100 5.14 -6.29 -10.64
N CYS A 101 4.16 -5.91 -9.82
CA CYS A 101 4.42 -5.27 -8.52
C CYS A 101 4.87 -6.25 -7.42
N GLN A 102 4.56 -7.55 -7.53
CA GLN A 102 5.02 -8.56 -6.58
C GLN A 102 6.52 -8.83 -6.61
N ASN A 103 7.18 -8.48 -7.71
CA ASN A 103 8.58 -8.81 -7.94
C ASN A 103 9.37 -7.54 -8.26
N ARG A 104 10.27 -7.15 -7.36
CA ARG A 104 11.08 -5.92 -7.48
C ARG A 104 11.89 -5.86 -8.79
N ILE A 105 12.30 -7.00 -9.35
CA ILE A 105 13.01 -7.04 -10.65
C ILE A 105 12.04 -6.64 -11.77
N TYR A 106 10.84 -7.23 -11.79
CA TYR A 106 9.83 -6.92 -12.82
C TYR A 106 9.31 -5.50 -12.68
N GLU A 107 9.11 -5.05 -11.45
CA GLU A 107 8.68 -3.68 -11.13
C GLU A 107 9.69 -2.66 -11.66
N LYS A 108 10.98 -2.80 -11.33
CA LYS A 108 12.02 -1.88 -11.79
C LYS A 108 12.21 -1.93 -13.30
N GLN A 109 12.15 -3.11 -13.92
CA GLN A 109 12.17 -3.23 -15.38
C GLN A 109 10.97 -2.54 -16.04
N ALA A 110 9.78 -2.63 -15.45
CA ALA A 110 8.60 -1.94 -15.94
C ALA A 110 8.76 -0.42 -15.81
N LEU A 111 9.23 0.07 -14.68
CA LEU A 111 9.49 1.49 -14.44
C LEU A 111 10.54 2.05 -15.42
N GLU A 112 11.64 1.32 -15.65
CA GLU A 112 12.67 1.72 -16.62
C GLU A 112 12.11 1.80 -18.07
N ARG A 113 11.31 0.79 -18.49
CA ARG A 113 10.64 0.83 -19.82
C ARG A 113 9.72 2.04 -19.98
N LEU A 114 9.12 2.53 -18.90
CA LEU A 114 8.28 3.73 -18.91
C LEU A 114 9.07 5.03 -18.77
N GLY A 115 10.42 4.95 -18.64
CA GLY A 115 11.27 6.10 -18.40
C GLY A 115 11.02 6.76 -17.05
N ILE A 116 10.62 5.98 -16.05
CA ILE A 116 10.38 6.44 -14.68
C ILE A 116 11.70 6.35 -13.88
N PRO A 117 12.11 7.42 -13.18
CA PRO A 117 13.33 7.41 -12.40
C PRO A 117 13.24 6.45 -11.20
N VAL A 118 14.24 5.59 -11.06
CA VAL A 118 14.43 4.68 -9.91
C VAL A 118 15.87 4.81 -9.38
N ALA A 119 16.12 4.33 -8.18
CA ALA A 119 17.50 4.20 -7.69
C ALA A 119 18.30 3.27 -8.62
N PRO A 120 19.60 3.51 -8.85
CA PRO A 120 20.45 2.55 -9.58
C PRO A 120 20.36 1.16 -8.94
N TRP A 121 20.14 0.13 -9.76
CA TRP A 121 19.90 -1.23 -9.27
C TRP A 121 20.48 -2.31 -10.19
N ARG A 122 20.67 -3.52 -9.64
CA ARG A 122 21.03 -4.74 -10.36
C ARG A 122 20.26 -5.93 -9.80
N PRO A 123 19.79 -6.85 -10.65
CA PRO A 123 19.33 -8.15 -10.18
C PRO A 123 20.51 -8.97 -9.69
N VAL A 124 20.28 -9.82 -8.70
CA VAL A 124 21.22 -10.82 -8.19
C VAL A 124 20.46 -12.14 -8.19
N LEU A 125 20.64 -12.92 -9.26
CA LEU A 125 19.88 -14.16 -9.45
C LEU A 125 20.57 -15.37 -8.79
N SER A 126 21.87 -15.23 -8.53
CA SER A 126 22.65 -16.20 -7.78
C SER A 126 23.71 -15.50 -6.93
N ALA A 127 24.28 -16.22 -5.96
CA ALA A 127 25.33 -15.66 -5.09
C ALA A 127 26.60 -15.27 -5.86
N GLU A 128 26.89 -15.98 -6.96
CA GLU A 128 28.03 -15.72 -7.82
C GLU A 128 27.95 -14.40 -8.57
N GLU A 129 26.73 -13.89 -8.82
CA GLU A 129 26.51 -12.60 -9.49
C GLU A 129 26.67 -11.41 -8.55
N PHE A 130 26.60 -11.63 -7.23
CA PHE A 130 26.56 -10.56 -6.24
C PHE A 130 27.82 -9.67 -6.24
N PRO A 131 29.07 -10.18 -6.33
CA PRO A 131 30.26 -9.33 -6.38
C PRO A 131 30.25 -8.35 -7.56
N ALA A 132 29.88 -8.83 -8.76
CA ALA A 132 29.78 -7.97 -9.95
C ALA A 132 28.66 -6.94 -9.84
N ALA A 133 27.51 -7.30 -9.24
CA ALA A 133 26.44 -6.36 -8.96
C ALA A 133 26.88 -5.28 -7.95
N LEU A 134 27.61 -5.67 -6.90
CA LEU A 134 28.12 -4.76 -5.88
C LEU A 134 29.15 -3.78 -6.44
N GLU A 135 30.05 -4.25 -7.31
CA GLU A 135 31.00 -3.40 -8.03
C GLU A 135 30.27 -2.35 -8.91
N ALA A 136 29.24 -2.79 -9.65
CA ALA A 136 28.46 -1.92 -10.53
C ALA A 136 27.63 -0.86 -9.77
N ILE A 137 27.06 -1.21 -8.62
CA ILE A 137 26.23 -0.32 -7.80
C ILE A 137 27.11 0.56 -6.89
N GLY A 138 28.16 -0.01 -6.32
CA GLY A 138 29.00 0.62 -5.30
C GLY A 138 28.32 0.76 -3.95
N LEU A 139 29.08 1.21 -2.96
CA LEU A 139 28.61 1.40 -1.59
C LEU A 139 28.28 2.88 -1.30
N PRO A 140 27.38 3.18 -0.36
CA PRO A 140 26.52 2.23 0.34
C PRO A 140 25.38 1.70 -0.56
N ALA A 141 24.93 0.45 -0.29
CA ALA A 141 23.89 -0.24 -1.04
C ALA A 141 22.85 -0.89 -0.12
N VAL A 142 21.73 -1.31 -0.70
CA VAL A 142 20.68 -2.09 -0.01
C VAL A 142 20.42 -3.35 -0.83
N LEU A 143 20.60 -4.51 -0.21
CA LEU A 143 20.24 -5.80 -0.78
C LEU A 143 18.84 -6.16 -0.31
N LYS A 144 17.94 -6.49 -1.24
CA LYS A 144 16.52 -6.80 -0.96
C LYS A 144 16.12 -8.12 -1.60
N THR A 145 15.23 -8.88 -0.97
CA THR A 145 14.58 -10.02 -1.65
C THR A 145 13.72 -9.49 -2.80
N ALA A 146 13.72 -10.17 -3.94
CA ALA A 146 12.93 -9.77 -5.10
C ALA A 146 11.41 -9.89 -4.84
N THR A 147 11.00 -10.81 -3.96
CA THR A 147 9.61 -11.08 -3.59
C THR A 147 9.44 -11.18 -2.08
N MET A 148 8.20 -11.08 -1.58
CA MET A 148 7.83 -11.31 -0.17
C MET A 148 8.44 -10.33 0.85
N GLY A 149 9.15 -9.29 0.46
CA GLY A 149 9.65 -8.24 1.35
C GLY A 149 8.55 -7.24 1.71
N TYR A 150 8.43 -6.87 3.00
CA TYR A 150 7.50 -5.84 3.50
C TYR A 150 7.97 -5.28 4.85
N ASP A 151 7.61 -4.03 5.16
CA ASP A 151 7.91 -3.36 6.45
C ASP A 151 9.39 -3.58 6.88
N GLY A 152 10.35 -3.45 5.95
CA GLY A 152 11.79 -3.62 6.21
C GLY A 152 12.28 -5.06 6.31
N LYS A 153 11.41 -6.06 6.21
CA LYS A 153 11.80 -7.47 6.16
C LYS A 153 12.34 -7.85 4.78
N GLY A 154 13.31 -8.76 4.75
CA GLY A 154 13.92 -9.19 3.50
C GLY A 154 14.85 -8.14 2.89
N GLN A 155 15.49 -7.28 3.70
CA GLN A 155 16.50 -6.33 3.24
C GLN A 155 17.69 -6.24 4.20
N ALA A 156 18.85 -5.89 3.65
CA ALA A 156 20.07 -5.62 4.40
C ALA A 156 20.79 -4.40 3.81
N VAL A 157 21.19 -3.45 4.66
CA VAL A 157 22.00 -2.30 4.25
C VAL A 157 23.45 -2.70 4.32
N ILE A 158 24.20 -2.38 3.26
CA ILE A 158 25.64 -2.66 3.11
C ILE A 158 26.37 -1.33 3.00
N ARG A 159 27.14 -0.98 4.01
CA ARG A 159 27.91 0.26 4.07
C ARG A 159 29.39 0.03 3.78
N THR A 160 29.90 -1.16 4.12
CA THR A 160 31.30 -1.53 3.94
C THR A 160 31.40 -2.88 3.23
N PRO A 161 32.54 -3.17 2.58
CA PRO A 161 32.74 -4.48 1.93
C PRO A 161 32.59 -5.67 2.89
N GLU A 162 32.97 -5.50 4.15
CA GLU A 162 32.92 -6.56 5.19
C GLU A 162 31.48 -6.96 5.55
N GLU A 163 30.51 -6.04 5.36
CA GLU A 163 29.09 -6.32 5.59
C GLU A 163 28.45 -7.12 4.43
N ALA A 164 29.10 -7.17 3.26
CA ALA A 164 28.54 -7.75 2.05
C ALA A 164 28.29 -9.26 2.18
N ASP A 165 29.27 -10.02 2.70
CA ASP A 165 29.17 -11.47 2.86
C ASP A 165 28.08 -11.84 3.87
N ALA A 166 27.95 -11.08 4.93
CA ALA A 166 26.88 -11.27 5.92
C ALA A 166 25.50 -10.97 5.35
N ALA A 167 25.38 -9.91 4.53
CA ALA A 167 24.13 -9.53 3.89
C ALA A 167 23.63 -10.59 2.90
N ILE A 168 24.51 -11.10 2.01
CA ILE A 168 24.12 -12.15 1.04
C ILE A 168 23.78 -13.45 1.75
N ALA A 169 24.52 -13.82 2.79
CA ALA A 169 24.24 -15.02 3.57
C ALA A 169 22.91 -14.94 4.33
N ALA A 170 22.57 -13.77 4.87
CA ALA A 170 21.32 -13.56 5.60
C ALA A 170 20.06 -13.62 4.72
N LEU A 171 20.18 -13.29 3.42
CA LEU A 171 19.09 -13.26 2.46
C LEU A 171 19.17 -14.41 1.43
N ALA A 172 20.00 -15.41 1.67
CA ALA A 172 20.21 -16.53 0.75
C ALA A 172 18.88 -17.27 0.44
N GLY A 173 18.65 -17.56 -0.84
CA GLY A 173 17.53 -18.37 -1.32
C GLY A 173 16.77 -17.79 -2.51
N PRO A 174 15.91 -16.75 -2.38
CA PRO A 174 15.20 -16.17 -3.52
C PRO A 174 16.11 -15.28 -4.36
N PRO A 175 15.75 -14.97 -5.63
CA PRO A 175 16.36 -13.88 -6.36
C PRO A 175 16.35 -12.58 -5.53
N LEU A 176 17.44 -11.82 -5.62
CA LEU A 176 17.64 -10.59 -4.89
C LEU A 176 17.75 -9.40 -5.85
N VAL A 177 17.60 -8.20 -5.30
CA VAL A 177 17.86 -6.93 -5.97
C VAL A 177 18.84 -6.12 -5.13
N LEU A 178 19.93 -5.67 -5.73
CA LEU A 178 20.87 -4.74 -5.13
C LEU A 178 20.57 -3.33 -5.64
N GLU A 179 20.34 -2.40 -4.72
CA GLU A 179 20.06 -1.00 -5.03
C GLU A 179 21.10 -0.08 -4.38
N ARG A 180 21.40 1.06 -5.04
CA ARG A 180 22.13 2.13 -4.40
C ARG A 180 21.33 2.65 -3.21
N LEU A 181 21.95 2.79 -2.04
CA LEU A 181 21.33 3.49 -0.91
C LEU A 181 21.19 4.98 -1.26
N VAL A 182 19.94 5.45 -1.34
CA VAL A 182 19.61 6.82 -1.75
C VAL A 182 19.63 7.74 -0.55
N PRO A 183 20.42 8.84 -0.56
CA PRO A 183 20.38 9.87 0.47
C PRO A 183 19.19 10.82 0.21
N PHE A 184 17.98 10.39 0.58
CA PHE A 184 16.76 11.19 0.41
C PHE A 184 16.57 12.22 1.54
N ALA A 185 15.87 13.32 1.23
CA ALA A 185 15.44 14.32 2.20
C ALA A 185 14.17 13.91 2.92
N CYS A 186 13.21 13.32 2.18
CA CYS A 186 11.97 12.78 2.74
C CYS A 186 11.42 11.67 1.83
N GLU A 187 10.49 10.89 2.37
CA GLU A 187 9.72 9.90 1.62
C GLU A 187 8.35 10.47 1.30
N LEU A 188 7.92 10.29 0.05
CA LEU A 188 6.61 10.72 -0.44
C LEU A 188 5.82 9.52 -0.94
N SER A 189 4.50 9.65 -0.95
CA SER A 189 3.65 8.72 -1.67
C SER A 189 2.46 9.40 -2.33
N VAL A 190 2.02 8.82 -3.44
CA VAL A 190 0.77 9.16 -4.11
C VAL A 190 -0.04 7.90 -4.30
N VAL A 191 -1.27 7.92 -3.85
CA VAL A 191 -2.26 6.93 -4.28
C VAL A 191 -2.92 7.48 -5.54
N VAL A 192 -2.93 6.71 -6.62
CA VAL A 192 -3.60 7.08 -7.87
C VAL A 192 -4.67 6.06 -8.21
N ALA A 193 -5.87 6.54 -8.53
CA ALA A 193 -6.93 5.73 -9.11
C ALA A 193 -6.89 5.83 -10.63
N ARG A 194 -7.19 4.74 -11.33
CA ARG A 194 -7.41 4.75 -12.76
C ARG A 194 -8.62 3.90 -13.10
N SER A 195 -9.55 4.47 -13.89
CA SER A 195 -10.75 3.79 -14.35
C SER A 195 -10.49 2.95 -15.60
N ALA A 196 -11.45 2.10 -15.95
CA ALA A 196 -11.41 1.33 -17.20
C ALA A 196 -11.49 2.22 -18.46
N SER A 197 -12.03 3.43 -18.37
CA SER A 197 -12.07 4.41 -19.47
C SER A 197 -10.73 5.14 -19.68
N GLY A 198 -9.77 4.96 -18.76
CA GLY A 198 -8.47 5.63 -18.81
C GLY A 198 -8.37 6.91 -18.00
N GLU A 199 -9.47 7.38 -17.38
CA GLU A 199 -9.43 8.51 -16.44
C GLU A 199 -8.54 8.17 -15.26
N ALA A 200 -7.63 9.09 -14.87
CA ALA A 200 -6.74 8.94 -13.72
C ALA A 200 -6.98 10.08 -12.72
N ALA A 201 -7.04 9.72 -11.44
CA ALA A 201 -7.25 10.65 -10.33
C ALA A 201 -6.19 10.42 -9.24
N PRO A 202 -5.06 11.17 -9.24
CA PRO A 202 -4.07 11.09 -8.20
C PRO A 202 -4.52 11.86 -6.97
N PHE A 203 -4.50 11.22 -5.80
CA PHE A 203 -4.74 11.85 -4.51
C PHE A 203 -3.63 12.84 -4.14
N PRO A 204 -3.88 13.75 -3.18
CA PRO A 204 -2.86 14.64 -2.64
C PRO A 204 -1.61 13.87 -2.16
N VAL A 205 -0.44 14.47 -2.35
CA VAL A 205 0.84 13.88 -1.98
C VAL A 205 0.95 13.78 -0.46
N ALA A 206 1.31 12.62 0.04
CA ALA A 206 1.62 12.40 1.44
C ALA A 206 3.13 12.39 1.66
N GLU A 207 3.60 13.08 2.71
CA GLU A 207 4.93 12.93 3.27
C GLU A 207 4.89 11.83 4.32
N ASN A 208 5.74 10.82 4.19
CA ASN A 208 5.75 9.63 5.03
C ASN A 208 6.93 9.64 5.99
N ILE A 209 6.65 9.32 7.24
CA ILE A 209 7.67 9.12 8.28
C ILE A 209 7.60 7.66 8.71
N HIS A 210 8.72 6.94 8.54
CA HIS A 210 8.87 5.58 8.98
C HIS A 210 9.64 5.52 10.30
N GLU A 211 9.18 4.68 11.21
CA GLU A 211 9.87 4.32 12.45
C GLU A 211 10.13 2.81 12.42
N HIS A 212 11.38 2.41 12.60
CA HIS A 212 11.79 0.99 12.49
C HIS A 212 11.34 0.32 11.17
N ASN A 213 11.45 1.05 10.05
CA ASN A 213 11.01 0.65 8.69
C ASN A 213 9.51 0.39 8.55
N ILE A 214 8.69 0.83 9.50
CA ILE A 214 7.23 0.73 9.44
C ILE A 214 6.66 2.15 9.32
N LEU A 215 5.72 2.36 8.41
CA LEU A 215 5.05 3.65 8.27
C LEU A 215 4.39 4.03 9.60
N ALA A 216 4.85 5.12 10.20
CA ALA A 216 4.31 5.67 11.44
C ALA A 216 3.31 6.80 11.15
N TYR A 217 3.68 7.77 10.31
CA TYR A 217 2.87 8.94 9.98
C TYR A 217 2.82 9.20 8.48
N SER A 218 1.66 9.69 8.00
CA SER A 218 1.52 10.30 6.67
C SER A 218 0.92 11.68 6.82
N ILE A 219 1.66 12.71 6.41
CA ILE A 219 1.32 14.13 6.55
C ILE A 219 0.82 14.65 5.21
N VAL A 220 -0.36 15.26 5.15
CA VAL A 220 -0.98 15.73 3.92
C VAL A 220 -1.56 17.14 4.11
N PRO A 221 -1.25 18.08 3.20
CA PRO A 221 -0.34 17.96 2.07
C PRO A 221 1.10 17.76 2.53
N ALA A 222 1.91 17.08 1.70
CA ALA A 222 3.34 16.91 1.95
C ALA A 222 4.04 18.28 2.07
N ARG A 223 4.98 18.40 3.00
CA ARG A 223 5.72 19.64 3.32
C ARG A 223 6.92 19.83 2.36
N VAL A 224 6.63 19.77 1.07
CA VAL A 224 7.57 19.99 -0.02
C VAL A 224 6.99 20.99 -1.00
N ASP A 225 7.84 21.55 -1.88
CA ASP A 225 7.43 22.54 -2.86
C ASP A 225 6.29 22.03 -3.76
N ALA A 226 5.42 22.95 -4.19
CA ALA A 226 4.30 22.64 -5.07
C ALA A 226 4.74 21.98 -6.39
N ALA A 227 5.91 22.34 -6.90
CA ALA A 227 6.50 21.72 -8.10
C ALA A 227 6.83 20.23 -7.87
N VAL A 228 7.37 19.89 -6.69
CA VAL A 228 7.67 18.49 -6.31
C VAL A 228 6.38 17.71 -6.15
N GLN A 229 5.34 18.29 -5.51
CA GLN A 229 4.02 17.65 -5.39
C GLN A 229 3.39 17.40 -6.76
N ALA A 230 3.48 18.35 -7.69
CA ALA A 230 2.98 18.18 -9.06
C ALA A 230 3.72 17.05 -9.78
N ALA A 231 5.06 17.05 -9.73
CA ALA A 231 5.90 16.01 -10.34
C ALA A 231 5.59 14.61 -9.76
N ALA A 232 5.36 14.50 -8.45
CA ALA A 232 4.99 13.23 -7.81
C ALA A 232 3.66 12.69 -8.33
N ARG A 233 2.65 13.54 -8.49
CA ARG A 233 1.35 13.16 -9.06
C ARG A 233 1.46 12.76 -10.53
N ASP A 234 2.24 13.51 -11.33
CA ASP A 234 2.46 13.20 -12.74
C ASP A 234 3.17 11.85 -12.92
N LEU A 235 4.17 11.54 -12.09
CA LEU A 235 4.83 10.23 -12.09
C LEU A 235 3.83 9.11 -11.77
N ALA A 236 3.00 9.28 -10.75
CA ALA A 236 2.00 8.28 -10.37
C ALA A 236 0.98 8.03 -11.51
N VAL A 237 0.50 9.07 -12.19
CA VAL A 237 -0.40 8.95 -13.35
C VAL A 237 0.28 8.20 -14.49
N ARG A 238 1.51 8.60 -14.88
CA ARG A 238 2.27 7.93 -15.94
C ARG A 238 2.49 6.45 -15.66
N ILE A 239 2.77 6.08 -14.41
CA ILE A 239 2.94 4.68 -14.01
C ILE A 239 1.61 3.93 -14.13
N ALA A 240 0.51 4.49 -13.62
CA ALA A 240 -0.81 3.87 -13.68
C ALA A 240 -1.28 3.66 -15.13
N GLU A 241 -1.02 4.62 -16.01
CA GLU A 241 -1.29 4.52 -17.46
C GLU A 241 -0.42 3.45 -18.11
N GLY A 242 0.89 3.49 -17.89
CA GLY A 242 1.85 2.56 -18.47
C GLY A 242 1.64 1.10 -18.07
N LEU A 243 1.12 0.86 -16.85
CA LEU A 243 0.73 -0.46 -16.39
C LEU A 243 -0.67 -0.88 -16.85
N GLY A 244 -1.44 -0.01 -17.49
CA GLY A 244 -2.83 -0.27 -17.85
C GLY A 244 -3.71 -0.57 -16.62
N LEU A 245 -3.43 0.11 -15.50
CA LEU A 245 -4.13 -0.06 -14.24
C LEU A 245 -5.64 0.15 -14.40
N VAL A 246 -6.44 -0.68 -13.73
CA VAL A 246 -7.83 -0.39 -13.37
C VAL A 246 -7.96 -0.68 -11.87
N GLY A 247 -8.24 0.33 -11.07
CA GLY A 247 -8.22 0.25 -9.61
C GLY A 247 -7.34 1.32 -8.99
N LEU A 248 -6.66 0.97 -7.90
CA LEU A 248 -5.71 1.84 -7.19
C LEU A 248 -4.28 1.35 -7.31
N LEU A 249 -3.36 2.31 -7.28
CA LEU A 249 -1.92 2.08 -7.14
C LEU A 249 -1.37 3.04 -6.09
N GLY A 250 -0.75 2.52 -5.05
CA GLY A 250 0.13 3.28 -4.18
C GLY A 250 1.52 3.37 -4.82
N VAL A 251 2.06 4.56 -4.95
CA VAL A 251 3.41 4.83 -5.49
C VAL A 251 4.24 5.48 -4.40
N GLU A 252 5.26 4.78 -3.92
CA GLU A 252 6.22 5.31 -2.95
C GLU A 252 7.44 5.88 -3.65
N MET A 253 7.93 7.02 -3.17
CA MET A 253 9.00 7.79 -3.80
C MET A 253 9.97 8.32 -2.77
N PHE A 254 11.25 8.36 -3.12
CA PHE A 254 12.25 9.14 -2.43
C PHE A 254 12.34 10.54 -3.04
N CYS A 255 12.23 11.58 -2.22
CA CYS A 255 12.51 12.96 -2.61
C CYS A 255 13.95 13.29 -2.23
N LEU A 256 14.77 13.60 -3.23
CA LEU A 256 16.16 14.00 -3.03
C LEU A 256 16.25 15.46 -2.52
N PRO A 257 17.38 15.88 -1.91
CA PRO A 257 17.55 17.25 -1.45
C PRO A 257 17.39 18.34 -2.53
N ASP A 258 17.57 17.99 -3.79
CA ASP A 258 17.38 18.88 -4.95
C ASP A 258 15.97 18.83 -5.56
N GLY A 259 15.03 18.11 -4.91
CA GLY A 259 13.63 17.98 -5.33
C GLY A 259 13.39 16.91 -6.40
N ARG A 260 14.41 16.23 -6.90
CA ARG A 260 14.23 15.07 -7.81
C ARG A 260 13.57 13.92 -7.07
N LEU A 261 12.73 13.17 -7.82
CA LEU A 261 12.00 12.01 -7.30
C LEU A 261 12.56 10.72 -7.89
N LEU A 262 12.68 9.71 -7.05
CA LEU A 262 12.98 8.33 -7.45
C LEU A 262 11.87 7.42 -6.92
N VAL A 263 11.26 6.63 -7.80
CA VAL A 263 10.24 5.66 -7.39
C VAL A 263 10.92 4.49 -6.66
N ASN A 264 10.39 4.19 -5.46
CA ASN A 264 10.88 3.11 -4.62
C ASN A 264 10.08 1.82 -4.85
N GLU A 265 8.76 1.86 -4.66
CA GLU A 265 7.89 0.68 -4.63
C GLU A 265 6.48 1.00 -5.14
N LEU A 266 5.81 -0.01 -5.70
CA LEU A 266 4.44 0.05 -6.19
C LEU A 266 3.55 -0.95 -5.43
N ALA A 267 2.35 -0.50 -5.04
CA ALA A 267 1.34 -1.35 -4.41
C ALA A 267 0.01 -1.27 -5.17
N PRO A 268 -0.39 -2.29 -5.97
CA PRO A 268 -1.59 -2.24 -6.83
C PRO A 268 -2.87 -2.52 -6.03
N ARG A 269 -3.12 -1.77 -4.97
CA ARG A 269 -4.21 -1.89 -4.00
C ARG A 269 -4.35 -0.62 -3.17
N PRO A 270 -5.40 -0.47 -2.35
CA PRO A 270 -5.43 0.57 -1.33
C PRO A 270 -4.15 0.55 -0.47
N HIS A 271 -3.61 1.72 -0.19
CA HIS A 271 -2.32 1.86 0.48
C HIS A 271 -2.43 2.49 1.87
N ASN A 272 -1.57 2.08 2.81
CA ASN A 272 -1.59 2.58 4.18
C ASN A 272 -1.42 4.10 4.24
N SER A 273 -0.52 4.67 3.44
CA SER A 273 -0.33 6.12 3.38
C SER A 273 -1.55 6.89 2.83
N GLY A 274 -2.50 6.20 2.20
CA GLY A 274 -3.76 6.76 1.69
C GLY A 274 -4.93 6.71 2.68
N HIS A 275 -4.74 6.21 3.91
CA HIS A 275 -5.84 6.08 4.87
C HIS A 275 -6.42 7.43 5.32
N TYR A 276 -5.63 8.50 5.24
CA TYR A 276 -6.10 9.87 5.51
C TYR A 276 -7.31 10.26 4.66
N THR A 277 -7.45 9.66 3.47
CA THR A 277 -8.52 9.98 2.53
C THR A 277 -9.92 9.67 3.07
N GLN A 278 -10.03 8.79 4.08
CA GLN A 278 -11.32 8.44 4.67
C GLN A 278 -12.01 9.63 5.35
N ASP A 279 -11.24 10.54 5.92
CA ASP A 279 -11.78 11.66 6.71
C ASP A 279 -11.40 13.03 6.12
N ALA A 280 -10.43 13.09 5.21
CA ALA A 280 -9.87 14.35 4.74
C ALA A 280 -9.98 14.58 3.23
N CYS A 281 -10.56 13.65 2.46
CA CYS A 281 -10.83 13.84 1.04
C CYS A 281 -12.32 13.73 0.71
N ALA A 282 -12.72 14.32 -0.42
CA ALA A 282 -14.10 14.23 -0.90
C ALA A 282 -14.53 12.79 -1.19
N THR A 283 -13.61 11.97 -1.74
CA THR A 283 -13.78 10.53 -1.95
C THR A 283 -12.63 9.80 -1.26
N SER A 284 -12.92 8.77 -0.47
CA SER A 284 -11.86 7.94 0.14
C SER A 284 -11.19 7.05 -0.92
N GLN A 285 -9.95 6.65 -0.69
CA GLN A 285 -9.28 5.66 -1.54
C GLN A 285 -10.09 4.36 -1.67
N PHE A 286 -10.81 3.96 -0.62
CA PHE A 286 -11.59 2.73 -0.63
C PHE A 286 -12.83 2.84 -1.52
N GLU A 287 -13.57 3.94 -1.44
CA GLU A 287 -14.66 4.24 -2.35
C GLU A 287 -14.15 4.37 -3.80
N GLN A 288 -13.06 5.08 -3.99
CA GLN A 288 -12.43 5.27 -5.30
C GLN A 288 -12.00 3.94 -5.92
N HIS A 289 -11.47 3.02 -5.09
CA HIS A 289 -11.14 1.67 -5.53
C HIS A 289 -12.37 0.90 -6.03
N ILE A 290 -13.46 0.92 -5.26
CA ILE A 290 -14.72 0.28 -5.66
C ILE A 290 -15.27 0.91 -6.95
N ARG A 291 -15.25 2.24 -7.07
CA ARG A 291 -15.66 2.92 -8.32
C ARG A 291 -14.84 2.42 -9.50
N ALA A 292 -13.52 2.42 -9.39
CA ALA A 292 -12.63 2.03 -10.48
C ALA A 292 -12.83 0.57 -10.89
N VAL A 293 -12.85 -0.39 -9.94
CA VAL A 293 -12.98 -1.82 -10.24
C VAL A 293 -14.37 -2.20 -10.74
N CYS A 294 -15.41 -1.46 -10.32
CA CYS A 294 -16.77 -1.63 -10.82
C CYS A 294 -17.05 -0.90 -12.15
N GLY A 295 -16.08 -0.13 -12.68
CA GLY A 295 -16.22 0.62 -13.92
C GLY A 295 -17.15 1.82 -13.80
N LEU A 296 -17.29 2.40 -12.60
CA LEU A 296 -18.00 3.65 -12.35
C LEU A 296 -17.08 4.85 -12.63
N PRO A 297 -17.64 6.06 -12.87
CA PRO A 297 -16.87 7.30 -12.91
C PRO A 297 -16.09 7.49 -11.61
N LEU A 298 -14.87 8.03 -11.69
CA LEU A 298 -14.08 8.35 -10.52
C LEU A 298 -14.72 9.50 -9.72
N GLY A 299 -14.52 9.51 -8.42
CA GLY A 299 -14.93 10.60 -7.54
C GLY A 299 -13.82 11.66 -7.43
N ALA A 300 -14.19 12.85 -6.97
CA ALA A 300 -13.25 13.92 -6.69
C ALA A 300 -12.29 13.52 -5.56
N VAL A 301 -11.01 13.85 -5.73
CA VAL A 301 -9.93 13.51 -4.77
C VAL A 301 -9.45 14.72 -3.97
N ASP A 302 -10.23 15.80 -3.98
CA ASP A 302 -9.88 17.06 -3.31
C ASP A 302 -9.65 16.86 -1.83
N LEU A 303 -8.58 17.46 -1.32
CA LEU A 303 -8.30 17.54 0.11
C LEU A 303 -9.22 18.55 0.75
N LEU A 304 -10.03 18.13 1.72
CA LEU A 304 -10.97 18.97 2.44
C LEU A 304 -10.33 19.69 3.64
N SER A 305 -9.30 19.06 4.21
CA SER A 305 -8.56 19.61 5.34
C SER A 305 -7.15 19.01 5.39
N PRO A 306 -6.13 19.77 5.75
CA PRO A 306 -4.84 19.18 6.11
C PRO A 306 -5.01 18.13 7.21
N VAL A 307 -4.22 17.06 7.13
CA VAL A 307 -4.39 15.87 7.99
C VAL A 307 -3.06 15.19 8.22
N CYS A 308 -2.92 14.55 9.37
CA CYS A 308 -1.88 13.56 9.61
C CYS A 308 -2.51 12.22 9.98
N MET A 309 -2.27 11.20 9.17
CA MET A 309 -2.57 9.82 9.53
C MET A 309 -1.45 9.28 10.42
N VAL A 310 -1.81 8.59 11.50
CA VAL A 310 -0.87 7.88 12.37
C VAL A 310 -1.35 6.47 12.63
N ASN A 311 -0.45 5.48 12.46
CA ASN A 311 -0.77 4.09 12.71
C ASN A 311 -0.85 3.78 14.22
N VAL A 312 -1.85 2.98 14.59
CA VAL A 312 -2.00 2.37 15.92
C VAL A 312 -1.44 0.95 15.83
N MET A 313 -0.43 0.67 16.63
CA MET A 313 0.35 -0.55 16.56
C MET A 313 -0.01 -1.50 17.71
N GLY A 314 0.42 -2.75 17.62
CA GLY A 314 0.17 -3.74 18.68
C GLY A 314 0.79 -3.39 20.02
N GLU A 315 1.93 -2.72 20.02
CA GLU A 315 2.61 -2.23 21.23
C GLU A 315 1.88 -1.09 21.94
N ASP A 316 0.93 -0.42 21.30
CA ASP A 316 0.10 0.63 21.92
C ASP A 316 -0.97 0.06 22.86
N PHE A 317 -1.23 -1.26 22.78
CA PHE A 317 -2.25 -1.92 23.60
C PHE A 317 -1.77 -2.20 25.04
N PRO A 318 -2.68 -2.08 26.04
CA PRO A 318 -4.10 -1.75 25.91
C PRO A 318 -4.31 -0.27 25.58
N LEU A 319 -5.33 0.02 24.75
CA LEU A 319 -5.57 1.38 24.24
C LEU A 319 -6.32 2.26 25.25
N ASN A 320 -5.90 3.52 25.39
CA ASN A 320 -6.65 4.57 26.06
C ASN A 320 -7.43 5.41 25.03
N VAL A 321 -8.50 4.82 24.51
CA VAL A 321 -9.32 5.43 23.46
C VAL A 321 -9.90 6.79 23.90
N GLY A 322 -10.35 6.91 25.16
CA GLY A 322 -10.90 8.15 25.68
C GLY A 322 -9.89 9.31 25.67
N ALA A 323 -8.64 9.05 26.00
CA ALA A 323 -7.58 10.06 25.98
C ALA A 323 -7.24 10.49 24.53
N ALA A 324 -7.19 9.56 23.61
CA ALA A 324 -6.94 9.91 22.20
C ALA A 324 -8.07 10.72 21.59
N LEU A 325 -9.34 10.39 21.89
CA LEU A 325 -10.52 11.07 21.36
C LEU A 325 -10.90 12.33 22.15
N ALA A 326 -10.13 12.73 23.17
CA ALA A 326 -10.28 14.02 23.84
C ALA A 326 -10.04 15.22 22.90
N ASP A 327 -9.20 15.05 21.88
CA ASP A 327 -9.14 15.98 20.75
C ASP A 327 -10.29 15.65 19.75
N PRO A 328 -11.27 16.56 19.54
CA PRO A 328 -12.42 16.30 18.67
C PRO A 328 -12.06 16.15 17.18
N HIS A 329 -10.83 16.48 16.77
CA HIS A 329 -10.35 16.36 15.40
C HIS A 329 -9.68 15.01 15.11
N VAL A 330 -9.59 14.12 16.11
CA VAL A 330 -9.10 12.76 15.94
C VAL A 330 -10.20 11.84 15.47
N LYS A 331 -9.96 11.14 14.36
CA LYS A 331 -10.81 10.06 13.84
C LYS A 331 -10.10 8.73 14.01
N LEU A 332 -10.68 7.81 14.77
CA LEU A 332 -10.07 6.52 15.10
C LEU A 332 -10.70 5.41 14.26
N HIS A 333 -9.85 4.61 13.62
CA HIS A 333 -10.23 3.43 12.83
C HIS A 333 -9.50 2.20 13.36
N LEU A 334 -10.19 1.30 14.05
CA LEU A 334 -9.66 0.03 14.52
C LEU A 334 -10.05 -1.10 13.55
N TYR A 335 -9.11 -2.01 13.29
CA TYR A 335 -9.30 -3.03 12.27
C TYR A 335 -10.00 -4.31 12.77
N GLY A 336 -10.18 -4.47 14.09
CA GLY A 336 -10.82 -5.66 14.67
C GLY A 336 -9.94 -6.91 14.68
N LYS A 337 -8.62 -6.76 14.58
CA LYS A 337 -7.68 -7.89 14.69
C LYS A 337 -7.67 -8.44 16.12
N ARG A 338 -7.72 -9.78 16.26
CA ARG A 338 -7.82 -10.46 17.56
C ARG A 338 -6.60 -10.28 18.46
N GLU A 339 -5.40 -10.28 17.87
CA GLU A 339 -4.16 -10.25 18.63
C GLU A 339 -3.36 -8.98 18.34
N ALA A 340 -3.05 -8.23 19.40
CA ALA A 340 -2.11 -7.13 19.37
C ALA A 340 -0.68 -7.68 19.52
N ARG A 341 0.06 -7.77 18.42
CA ARG A 341 1.48 -8.18 18.41
C ARG A 341 2.35 -6.97 18.12
N PRO A 342 3.56 -6.88 18.67
CA PRO A 342 4.53 -5.84 18.30
C PRO A 342 4.66 -5.70 16.76
N HIS A 343 4.77 -4.48 16.29
CA HIS A 343 4.88 -4.13 14.87
C HIS A 343 3.68 -4.52 13.99
N ARG A 344 2.57 -4.97 14.56
CA ARG A 344 1.33 -5.23 13.81
C ARG A 344 0.45 -3.99 13.83
N LYS A 345 0.09 -3.49 12.63
CA LYS A 345 -0.87 -2.39 12.48
C LYS A 345 -2.26 -2.86 12.93
N MET A 346 -2.78 -2.27 14.00
CA MET A 346 -4.06 -2.62 14.62
C MET A 346 -5.18 -1.63 14.29
N GLY A 347 -4.80 -0.44 13.86
CA GLY A 347 -5.68 0.64 13.49
C GLY A 347 -4.89 1.82 12.97
N HIS A 348 -5.59 2.94 12.74
CA HIS A 348 -4.98 4.24 12.49
C HIS A 348 -5.87 5.35 13.04
N MET A 349 -5.30 6.51 13.22
CA MET A 349 -6.02 7.74 13.49
C MET A 349 -5.74 8.75 12.38
N ASN A 350 -6.77 9.44 11.92
CA ASN A 350 -6.65 10.62 11.07
C ASN A 350 -6.88 11.86 11.94
N VAL A 351 -5.94 12.77 11.96
CA VAL A 351 -5.98 13.96 12.81
C VAL A 351 -6.00 15.19 11.90
N LEU A 352 -7.16 15.86 11.85
CA LEU A 352 -7.38 17.02 11.01
C LEU A 352 -6.94 18.29 11.72
N ALA A 353 -6.41 19.26 10.97
CA ALA A 353 -6.01 20.56 11.51
C ALA A 353 -5.99 21.63 10.40
N PRO A 354 -5.88 22.94 10.74
CA PRO A 354 -5.76 24.01 9.76
C PRO A 354 -4.50 23.94 8.89
N THR A 355 -3.39 23.37 9.40
CA THR A 355 -2.11 23.20 8.67
C THR A 355 -1.55 21.80 8.83
N ALA A 356 -0.66 21.40 7.93
CA ALA A 356 0.01 20.09 7.97
C ALA A 356 0.90 19.94 9.22
N GLU A 357 1.59 21.03 9.64
CA GLU A 357 2.44 21.04 10.82
C GLU A 357 1.62 20.82 12.10
N GLU A 358 0.47 21.51 12.20
CA GLU A 358 -0.44 21.35 13.34
C GLU A 358 -1.07 19.96 13.36
N ALA A 359 -1.49 19.43 12.20
CA ALA A 359 -1.98 18.06 12.09
C ALA A 359 -0.96 17.04 12.59
N PHE A 360 0.32 17.20 12.20
CA PHE A 360 1.40 16.34 12.66
C PHE A 360 1.65 16.46 14.16
N ALA A 361 1.69 17.69 14.70
CA ALA A 361 1.90 17.90 16.14
C ALA A 361 0.76 17.25 16.96
N ARG A 362 -0.50 17.45 16.54
CA ARG A 362 -1.68 16.82 17.19
C ARG A 362 -1.66 15.29 17.04
N ALA A 363 -1.27 14.75 15.88
CA ALA A 363 -1.17 13.31 15.66
C ALA A 363 -0.14 12.65 16.59
N ARG A 364 1.01 13.30 16.83
CA ARG A 364 1.99 12.85 17.82
C ARG A 364 1.42 12.85 19.24
N ALA A 365 0.68 13.89 19.61
CA ALA A 365 0.01 13.95 20.91
C ALA A 365 -1.07 12.85 21.05
N ALA A 366 -1.89 12.64 20.02
CA ALA A 366 -2.89 11.57 19.99
C ALA A 366 -2.25 10.18 20.07
N LYS A 367 -1.13 9.97 19.39
CA LYS A 367 -0.34 8.72 19.46
C LYS A 367 0.17 8.45 20.87
N ALA A 368 0.71 9.48 21.54
CA ALA A 368 1.16 9.36 22.92
C ALA A 368 0.00 9.13 23.91
N ALA A 369 -1.17 9.71 23.63
CA ALA A 369 -2.36 9.58 24.47
C ALA A 369 -3.05 8.22 24.34
N ILE A 370 -3.08 7.62 23.12
CA ILE A 370 -3.75 6.34 22.88
C ILE A 370 -3.00 5.16 23.48
N ALA A 371 -1.67 5.25 23.57
CA ALA A 371 -0.87 4.20 24.19
C ALA A 371 -1.23 4.08 25.69
N GLY A 372 -1.70 2.91 26.09
CA GLY A 372 -1.97 2.63 27.50
C GLY A 372 -0.68 2.74 28.31
N ARG A 373 -0.71 3.44 29.43
CA ARG A 373 0.42 3.40 30.37
C ARG A 373 0.52 1.98 30.92
N ARG A 374 1.64 1.32 30.68
CA ARG A 374 2.00 0.08 31.37
C ARG A 374 2.32 0.34 32.82
#